data_f448c6fb8eabd2be514b7c077ddb4586
#
_entry.id   f448c6fb8eabd2be514b7c077ddb4586
#
_cell.length_a   1.000
_cell.length_b   1.000
_cell.length_c   1.000
_cell.angle_alpha   90.00
_cell.angle_beta   90.00
_cell.angle_gamma   90.00
#
_symmetry.space_group_name_H-M   'P 1'
#
loop_
_entity.id
_entity.type
_entity.pdbx_description
1 polymer ?
#
loop_
_entity_poly.entity_id
_entity_poly.type
_entity_poly.pdbx_seq_one_letter_code
_entity_poly.pdbx_strand_id
1 'polypeptide(L)'
;AIWKNYQQSYVIETLSKLNYIYVRRENKLEHFLSFVIARESGIYHTDNLNEIFPNNIIVTTEHMELFQSYLVAEKWFLEFANISETIVYEDLGEIKKDGFVKKLPYTKPKIEYIVNKQEVLEYIECLK
;
A
#
# COMPACT_ATOMS: atom_id res chain seq x y z
N ALA A 1 11.76 12.30 -18.37
CA ALA A 1 12.90 12.47 -17.47
C ALA A 1 14.00 11.48 -17.81
N ILE A 2 15.24 11.88 -17.60
CA ILE A 2 16.44 11.06 -17.83
C ILE A 2 16.33 9.71 -17.11
N TRP A 3 15.72 9.70 -15.95
CA TRP A 3 15.46 8.51 -15.17
C TRP A 3 14.70 7.46 -15.97
N LYS A 4 13.63 7.86 -16.66
CA LYS A 4 12.81 6.95 -17.45
C LYS A 4 13.56 6.31 -18.61
N ASN A 5 14.48 7.01 -19.22
CA ASN A 5 15.18 6.52 -20.40
C ASN A 5 16.45 5.74 -20.07
N TYR A 6 17.22 6.19 -19.09
CA TYR A 6 18.51 5.60 -18.76
C TYR A 6 18.44 4.60 -17.61
N GLN A 7 17.86 4.99 -16.49
CA GLN A 7 17.83 4.12 -15.31
C GLN A 7 16.79 3.00 -15.43
N GLN A 8 15.76 3.19 -16.24
CA GLN A 8 14.73 2.18 -16.45
C GLN A 8 15.29 0.88 -17.03
N SER A 9 16.18 0.98 -18.03
CA SER A 9 16.80 -0.21 -18.63
C SER A 9 17.64 -0.98 -17.62
N TYR A 10 18.37 -0.29 -16.76
CA TYR A 10 19.16 -0.90 -15.70
C TYR A 10 18.26 -1.59 -14.66
N VAL A 11 17.18 -0.93 -14.27
CA VAL A 11 16.21 -1.49 -13.32
C VAL A 11 15.56 -2.75 -13.88
N ILE A 12 15.11 -2.72 -15.14
CA ILE A 12 14.52 -3.89 -15.81
C ILE A 12 15.50 -5.05 -15.83
N GLU A 13 16.75 -4.81 -16.19
CA GLU A 13 17.78 -5.84 -16.22
C GLU A 13 17.99 -6.46 -14.84
N THR A 14 18.05 -5.62 -13.81
CA THR A 14 18.22 -6.07 -12.42
C THR A 14 17.02 -6.87 -11.94
N LEU A 15 15.80 -6.39 -12.21
CA LEU A 15 14.58 -7.07 -11.79
C LEU A 15 14.43 -8.45 -12.43
N SER A 16 14.85 -8.61 -13.69
CA SER A 16 14.73 -9.88 -14.40
C SER A 16 15.67 -10.97 -13.88
N LYS A 17 16.71 -10.59 -13.14
CA LYS A 17 17.71 -11.52 -12.60
C LYS A 17 17.37 -12.11 -11.23
N LEU A 18 16.41 -11.52 -10.53
CA LEU A 18 16.04 -11.92 -9.17
C LEU A 18 14.66 -12.57 -9.18
N ASN A 19 14.44 -13.47 -8.24
CA ASN A 19 13.12 -14.06 -8.01
C ASN A 19 12.43 -13.31 -6.89
N TYR A 20 11.16 -12.97 -7.09
CA TYR A 20 10.37 -12.19 -6.13
C TYR A 20 9.16 -12.96 -5.67
N ILE A 21 8.80 -12.75 -4.41
CA ILE A 21 7.50 -13.14 -3.87
C ILE A 21 6.66 -11.87 -3.86
N TYR A 22 5.54 -11.90 -4.55
CA TYR A 22 4.63 -10.76 -4.62
C TYR A 22 3.51 -10.92 -3.60
N VAL A 23 3.36 -9.92 -2.73
CA VAL A 23 2.24 -9.88 -1.79
C VAL A 23 1.19 -8.93 -2.35
N ARG A 24 0.09 -9.52 -2.84
CA ARG A 24 -0.99 -8.77 -3.49
C ARG A 24 -2.07 -8.39 -2.47
N ARG A 25 -2.55 -7.17 -2.55
CA ARG A 25 -3.70 -6.72 -1.77
C ARG A 25 -4.93 -6.68 -2.68
N GLU A 26 -5.95 -7.44 -2.35
CA GLU A 26 -7.18 -7.52 -3.14
C GLU A 26 -8.18 -6.44 -2.75
N ASN A 27 -8.27 -6.10 -1.45
CA ASN A 27 -9.19 -5.09 -0.97
C ASN A 27 -8.61 -3.69 -1.19
N LYS A 28 -9.04 -3.03 -2.25
CA LYS A 28 -8.53 -1.69 -2.64
C LYS A 28 -8.86 -0.63 -1.60
N LEU A 29 -10.04 -0.69 -0.98
CA LEU A 29 -10.42 0.27 0.06
C LEU A 29 -9.46 0.17 1.25
N GLU A 30 -9.26 -1.04 1.78
CA GLU A 30 -8.35 -1.26 2.90
C GLU A 30 -6.91 -0.86 2.55
N HIS A 31 -6.48 -1.14 1.34
CA HIS A 31 -5.15 -0.76 0.86
C HIS A 31 -4.99 0.77 0.83
N PHE A 32 -5.95 1.47 0.25
CA PHE A 32 -5.92 2.93 0.18
C PHE A 32 -5.96 3.56 1.58
N LEU A 33 -6.84 3.08 2.44
CA LEU A 33 -6.94 3.60 3.81
C LEU A 33 -5.65 3.39 4.60
N SER A 34 -5.03 2.23 4.47
CA SER A 34 -3.71 1.98 5.09
C SER A 34 -2.66 2.97 4.61
N PHE A 35 -2.65 3.26 3.31
CA PHE A 35 -1.74 4.22 2.72
C PHE A 35 -1.97 5.64 3.28
N VAL A 36 -3.21 6.09 3.34
CA VAL A 36 -3.56 7.41 3.84
C VAL A 36 -3.19 7.55 5.33
N ILE A 37 -3.59 6.58 6.15
CA ILE A 37 -3.32 6.63 7.59
C ILE A 37 -1.80 6.60 7.86
N ALA A 38 -1.06 5.77 7.16
CA ALA A 38 0.38 5.71 7.28
C ALA A 38 1.04 7.05 6.92
N ARG A 39 0.58 7.65 5.83
CA ARG A 39 1.13 8.93 5.38
C ARG A 39 0.84 10.06 6.37
N GLU A 40 -0.38 10.13 6.91
CA GLU A 40 -0.76 11.18 7.86
C GLU A 40 -0.13 10.98 9.23
N SER A 41 0.03 9.74 9.67
CA SER A 41 0.61 9.43 10.99
C SER A 41 2.13 9.34 10.97
N GLY A 42 2.73 9.02 9.81
CA GLY A 42 4.13 8.64 9.72
C GLY A 42 4.42 7.23 10.25
N ILE A 43 3.39 6.48 10.63
CA ILE A 43 3.52 5.15 11.22
C ILE A 43 3.19 4.10 10.15
N TYR A 44 4.23 3.49 9.57
CA TYR A 44 4.07 2.47 8.55
C TYR A 44 4.06 1.06 9.11
N HIS A 45 4.76 0.86 10.20
CA HIS A 45 4.73 -0.37 11.00
C HIS A 45 5.18 -0.04 12.40
N THR A 46 4.66 -0.77 13.39
CA THR A 46 5.04 -0.61 14.78
C THR A 46 4.73 -1.87 15.57
N ASP A 47 5.55 -2.15 16.57
CA ASP A 47 5.28 -3.16 17.58
C ASP A 47 4.78 -2.54 18.89
N ASN A 48 4.65 -1.21 18.95
CA ASN A 48 4.11 -0.50 20.09
C ASN A 48 2.58 -0.48 20.03
N LEU A 49 1.94 -1.29 20.87
CA LEU A 49 0.48 -1.40 20.92
C LEU A 49 -0.22 -0.15 21.47
N ASN A 50 0.53 0.81 22.00
CA ASN A 50 0.01 2.06 22.54
C ASN A 50 0.08 3.21 21.53
N GLU A 51 0.51 2.96 20.30
CA GLU A 51 0.51 3.98 19.25
C GLU A 51 -0.90 4.51 19.00
N ILE A 52 -0.99 5.83 18.84
CA ILE A 52 -2.25 6.52 18.59
C ILE A 52 -2.21 7.07 17.17
N PHE A 53 -3.17 6.64 16.36
CA PHE A 53 -3.33 7.14 15.00
C PHE A 53 -4.19 8.41 15.00
N PRO A 54 -3.90 9.37 14.11
CA PRO A 54 -4.71 10.59 14.04
C PRO A 54 -6.16 10.26 13.65
N ASN A 55 -7.09 10.90 14.35
CA ASN A 55 -8.50 10.90 13.99
C ASN A 55 -8.79 12.06 13.03
N ASN A 56 -9.96 12.05 12.42
CA ASN A 56 -10.43 13.15 11.57
C ASN A 56 -9.49 13.45 10.39
N ILE A 57 -9.00 12.39 9.76
CA ILE A 57 -8.18 12.52 8.55
C ILE A 57 -9.08 12.93 7.39
N ILE A 58 -8.70 13.99 6.70
CA ILE A 58 -9.35 14.41 5.47
C ILE A 58 -8.53 13.89 4.29
N VAL A 59 -9.13 13.02 3.49
CA VAL A 59 -8.49 12.50 2.28
C VAL A 59 -8.55 13.57 1.20
N THR A 60 -7.39 13.88 0.63
CA THR A 60 -7.25 14.93 -0.38
C THR A 60 -6.99 14.32 -1.77
N THR A 61 -7.09 15.17 -2.79
CA THR A 61 -6.69 14.80 -4.16
C THR A 61 -5.24 14.34 -4.21
N GLU A 62 -4.37 14.95 -3.41
CA GLU A 62 -2.96 14.54 -3.32
C GLU A 62 -2.82 13.08 -2.87
N HIS A 63 -3.58 12.65 -1.86
CA HIS A 63 -3.60 11.25 -1.45
C HIS A 63 -3.99 10.33 -2.60
N MET A 64 -5.02 10.70 -3.34
CA MET A 64 -5.52 9.92 -4.48
C MET A 64 -4.49 9.83 -5.60
N GLU A 65 -3.86 10.96 -5.95
CA GLU A 65 -2.83 11.00 -6.99
C GLU A 65 -1.60 10.17 -6.62
N LEU A 66 -1.16 10.25 -5.37
CA LEU A 66 -0.02 9.47 -4.88
C LEU A 66 -0.33 7.97 -4.90
N PHE A 67 -1.53 7.59 -4.50
CA PHE A 67 -1.94 6.19 -4.55
C PHE A 67 -2.03 5.67 -5.98
N GLN A 68 -2.56 6.47 -6.90
CA GLN A 68 -2.58 6.14 -8.32
C GLN A 68 -1.17 5.94 -8.87
N SER A 69 -0.24 6.83 -8.50
CA SER A 69 1.16 6.70 -8.91
C SER A 69 1.77 5.40 -8.38
N TYR A 70 1.45 5.04 -7.15
CA TYR A 70 1.87 3.77 -6.57
C TYR A 70 1.34 2.57 -7.37
N LEU A 71 0.06 2.58 -7.72
CA LEU A 71 -0.56 1.48 -8.48
C LEU A 71 0.06 1.35 -9.87
N VAL A 72 0.35 2.46 -10.51
CA VAL A 72 1.03 2.45 -11.82
C VAL A 72 2.44 1.88 -11.69
N ALA A 73 3.18 2.28 -10.67
CA ALA A 73 4.53 1.77 -10.43
C ALA A 73 4.52 0.26 -10.12
N GLU A 74 3.56 -0.19 -9.33
CA GLU A 74 3.37 -1.61 -9.03
C GLU A 74 3.09 -2.42 -10.29
N LYS A 75 2.19 -1.94 -11.14
CA LYS A 75 1.87 -2.60 -12.41
C LYS A 75 3.09 -2.71 -13.30
N TRP A 76 3.87 -1.62 -13.40
CA TRP A 76 5.12 -1.60 -14.16
C TRP A 76 6.11 -2.63 -13.62
N PHE A 77 6.29 -2.66 -12.29
CA PHE A 77 7.17 -3.63 -11.65
C PHE A 77 6.78 -5.07 -11.98
N LEU A 78 5.48 -5.38 -11.91
CA LEU A 78 4.98 -6.74 -12.17
C LEU A 78 5.17 -7.18 -13.63
N GLU A 79 5.26 -6.24 -14.57
CA GLU A 79 5.54 -6.57 -15.98
C GLU A 79 6.97 -7.08 -16.18
N PHE A 80 7.93 -6.61 -15.39
CA PHE A 80 9.34 -6.90 -15.59
C PHE A 80 9.96 -7.78 -14.52
N ALA A 81 9.34 -7.86 -13.35
CA ALA A 81 9.86 -8.68 -12.26
C ALA A 81 9.57 -10.16 -12.50
N ASN A 82 10.54 -11.00 -12.11
CA ASN A 82 10.37 -12.46 -12.15
C ASN A 82 9.66 -12.91 -10.87
N ILE A 83 8.35 -13.05 -10.94
CA ILE A 83 7.51 -13.42 -9.79
C ILE A 83 7.46 -14.94 -9.68
N SER A 84 8.04 -15.48 -8.61
CA SER A 84 8.05 -16.93 -8.34
C SER A 84 6.81 -17.39 -7.57
N GLU A 85 6.23 -16.51 -6.76
CA GLU A 85 5.06 -16.81 -5.94
C GLU A 85 4.25 -15.54 -5.69
N THR A 86 2.93 -15.66 -5.70
CA THR A 86 2.01 -14.59 -5.34
C THR A 86 1.23 -15.01 -4.10
N ILE A 87 1.26 -14.15 -3.07
CA ILE A 87 0.55 -14.36 -1.82
C ILE A 87 -0.49 -13.25 -1.69
N VAL A 88 -1.72 -13.61 -1.32
CA VAL A 88 -2.76 -12.62 -1.05
C VAL A 88 -2.63 -12.13 0.39
N TYR A 89 -2.45 -10.84 0.57
CA TYR A 89 -2.23 -10.22 1.87
C TYR A 89 -3.33 -10.57 2.87
N GLU A 90 -4.60 -10.54 2.44
CA GLU A 90 -5.77 -10.80 3.27
C GLU A 90 -5.79 -12.23 3.81
N ASP A 91 -5.12 -13.17 3.13
CA ASP A 91 -5.06 -14.57 3.54
C ASP A 91 -3.95 -14.86 4.55
N LEU A 92 -3.07 -13.90 4.83
CA LEU A 92 -1.93 -14.13 5.72
C LEU A 92 -2.32 -14.35 7.20
N GLY A 93 -3.51 -13.94 7.60
CA GLY A 93 -3.91 -14.00 9.00
C GLY A 93 -3.02 -13.14 9.90
N GLU A 94 -3.00 -13.43 11.20
CA GLU A 94 -2.10 -12.78 12.15
C GLU A 94 -0.79 -13.58 12.23
N ILE A 95 0.12 -13.35 11.26
CA ILE A 95 1.43 -13.99 11.30
C ILE A 95 2.40 -13.08 12.05
N LYS A 96 2.86 -13.57 13.20
CA LYS A 96 4.01 -13.00 13.90
C LYS A 96 5.22 -13.85 13.58
N LYS A 97 6.06 -13.40 12.67
CA LYS A 97 7.40 -13.95 12.46
C LYS A 97 8.42 -12.89 12.81
N ASP A 98 9.48 -13.27 13.50
CA ASP A 98 10.67 -12.48 13.84
C ASP A 98 10.67 -11.02 13.38
N GLY A 99 10.01 -10.13 14.15
CA GLY A 99 9.95 -8.71 13.86
C GLY A 99 8.92 -8.29 12.79
N PHE A 100 8.22 -9.23 12.15
CA PHE A 100 7.17 -8.91 11.19
C PHE A 100 5.83 -8.81 11.90
N VAL A 101 5.25 -7.61 11.92
CA VAL A 101 3.91 -7.37 12.45
C VAL A 101 3.00 -7.01 11.29
N LYS A 102 2.09 -7.91 10.93
CA LYS A 102 1.13 -7.69 9.86
C LYS A 102 0.13 -6.59 10.21
N LYS A 103 -0.33 -6.54 11.46
CA LYS A 103 -1.47 -5.72 11.87
C LYS A 103 -1.02 -4.59 12.78
N LEU A 104 -1.28 -3.36 12.35
CA LEU A 104 -1.10 -2.19 13.19
C LEU A 104 -2.18 -2.14 14.28
N PRO A 105 -1.91 -1.48 15.43
CA PRO A 105 -2.83 -1.45 16.57
C PRO A 105 -3.98 -0.46 16.35
N TYR A 106 -4.77 -0.65 15.32
CA TYR A 106 -5.97 0.16 15.10
C TYR A 106 -7.02 -0.17 16.15
N THR A 107 -7.61 0.85 16.73
CA THR A 107 -8.66 0.69 17.76
C THR A 107 -10.07 0.62 17.18
N LYS A 108 -10.21 0.90 15.88
CA LYS A 108 -11.48 0.92 15.15
C LYS A 108 -11.24 0.62 13.68
N PRO A 109 -12.30 0.32 12.90
CA PRO A 109 -12.15 0.15 11.45
C PRO A 109 -11.49 1.35 10.81
N LYS A 110 -10.64 1.12 9.81
CA LYS A 110 -9.85 2.19 9.18
C LYS A 110 -10.69 3.34 8.64
N ILE A 111 -11.86 3.05 8.08
CA ILE A 111 -12.75 4.08 7.53
C ILE A 111 -13.22 5.07 8.60
N GLU A 112 -13.25 4.65 9.87
CA GLU A 112 -13.67 5.51 10.97
C GLU A 112 -12.66 6.61 11.30
N TYR A 113 -11.43 6.52 10.81
CA TYR A 113 -10.43 7.57 10.93
C TYR A 113 -10.62 8.69 9.92
N ILE A 114 -11.50 8.52 8.94
CA ILE A 114 -11.67 9.41 7.80
C ILE A 114 -12.91 10.29 7.98
N VAL A 115 -12.76 11.57 7.70
CA VAL A 115 -13.85 12.55 7.75
C VAL A 115 -14.74 12.45 6.50
N ASN A 116 -14.13 12.53 5.32
CA ASN A 116 -14.85 12.55 4.03
C ASN A 116 -14.99 11.14 3.45
N LYS A 117 -15.69 10.30 4.20
CA LYS A 117 -15.87 8.87 3.86
C LYS A 117 -16.50 8.64 2.50
N GLN A 118 -17.52 9.42 2.17
CA GLN A 118 -18.25 9.25 0.90
C GLN A 118 -17.33 9.50 -0.30
N GLU A 119 -16.51 10.53 -0.26
CA GLU A 119 -15.55 10.82 -1.32
C GLU A 119 -14.57 9.68 -1.53
N VAL A 120 -14.12 9.07 -0.43
CA VAL A 120 -13.22 7.90 -0.48
C VAL A 120 -13.91 6.72 -1.13
N LEU A 121 -15.15 6.42 -0.74
CA LEU A 121 -15.89 5.30 -1.31
C LEU A 121 -16.14 5.50 -2.81
N GLU A 122 -16.48 6.72 -3.23
CA GLU A 122 -16.66 7.04 -4.64
C GLU A 122 -15.35 6.88 -5.43
N TYR A 123 -14.24 7.33 -4.86
CA TYR A 123 -12.92 7.17 -5.47
C TYR A 123 -12.58 5.69 -5.69
N ILE A 124 -12.81 4.86 -4.68
CA ILE A 124 -12.52 3.42 -4.78
C ILE A 124 -13.38 2.76 -5.86
N GLU A 125 -14.65 3.15 -5.97
CA GLU A 125 -15.51 2.63 -7.06
C GLU A 125 -14.94 2.98 -8.44
N CYS A 126 -14.34 4.16 -8.60
CA CYS A 126 -13.68 4.54 -9.85
C CYS A 126 -12.45 3.71 -10.19
N LEU A 127 -11.83 3.06 -9.20
CA LEU A 127 -10.64 2.21 -9.40
C LEU A 127 -10.98 0.78 -9.85
N LYS A 128 -12.22 0.39 -9.73
CA LYS A 128 -12.67 -0.98 -10.09
C LYS A 128 -12.87 -1.17 -11.58
#